data_089e4ef75b22e9a2b516dc16fcb7044d
#
_entry.id   089e4ef75b22e9a2b516dc16fcb7044d
#
_cell.length_a   1.000
_cell.length_b   1.000
_cell.length_c   1.000
_cell.angle_alpha   90.00
_cell.angle_beta   90.00
_cell.angle_gamma   90.00
#
_symmetry.space_group_name_H-M   'P 1'
#
loop_
_entity.id
_entity.type
_entity.pdbx_description
1 polymer ?
#
loop_
_entity_poly.entity_id
_entity_poly.type
_entity_poly.pdbx_seq_one_letter_code
_entity_poly.pdbx_strand_id
1 'polypeptide(L)'
;MSKEWEPRIVAFFCTWCTYTAADLAGISRMTYAPNARIIRVMCSGRIDPQFVLKAFHDGADGVLIGGCHPGDCHYQAGNYKALRRYTLLKRVLTEMGIEPERLRLEWISASEGDRVQKVMNEMAETIRKLGPLPLERPLPQPLPETERGAVPLTSPWPSPYTEREGVRLGLRGR
;
A
#
# COMPACT_ATOMS: atom_id res chain seq x y z
N MET A 1 -10.54 -20.61 -26.04
CA MET A 1 -11.27 -19.52 -25.36
C MET A 1 -10.23 -18.61 -24.74
N SER A 2 -10.02 -17.43 -25.31
CA SER A 2 -9.13 -16.41 -24.72
C SER A 2 -9.74 -15.99 -23.37
N LYS A 3 -9.00 -16.19 -22.29
CA LYS A 3 -9.43 -15.76 -20.97
C LYS A 3 -9.53 -14.24 -21.00
N GLU A 4 -10.75 -13.72 -20.89
CA GLU A 4 -10.97 -12.28 -20.81
C GLU A 4 -10.15 -11.71 -19.66
N TRP A 5 -9.48 -10.58 -19.90
CA TRP A 5 -8.65 -9.94 -18.87
C TRP A 5 -9.53 -9.40 -17.74
N GLU A 6 -9.14 -9.68 -16.51
CA GLU A 6 -9.82 -9.21 -15.32
C GLU A 6 -8.86 -8.37 -14.45
N PRO A 7 -9.32 -7.21 -13.96
CA PRO A 7 -8.48 -6.30 -13.17
C PRO A 7 -8.05 -6.94 -11.85
N ARG A 8 -6.82 -6.70 -11.45
CA ARG A 8 -6.27 -7.08 -10.14
C ARG A 8 -6.18 -5.85 -9.25
N ILE A 9 -6.99 -5.81 -8.21
CA ILE A 9 -7.08 -4.69 -7.29
C ILE A 9 -6.53 -5.12 -5.94
N VAL A 10 -5.70 -4.28 -5.32
CA VAL A 10 -5.27 -4.42 -3.93
C VAL A 10 -5.99 -3.39 -3.08
N ALA A 11 -6.66 -3.82 -2.03
CA ALA A 11 -7.41 -2.95 -1.13
C ALA A 11 -6.80 -2.97 0.28
N PHE A 12 -6.28 -1.84 0.74
CA PHE A 12 -5.79 -1.68 2.11
C PHE A 12 -6.90 -1.15 3.00
N PHE A 13 -7.43 -1.97 3.88
CA PHE A 13 -8.57 -1.63 4.73
C PHE A 13 -8.18 -1.51 6.20
N CYS A 14 -8.57 -0.39 6.82
CA CYS A 14 -8.44 -0.17 8.25
C CYS A 14 -9.28 -1.18 9.03
N THR A 15 -8.67 -1.86 10.00
CA THR A 15 -9.33 -2.88 10.85
C THR A 15 -10.58 -2.35 11.54
N TRP A 16 -10.55 -1.11 12.03
CA TRP A 16 -11.59 -0.57 12.90
C TRP A 16 -12.85 -0.10 12.16
N CYS A 17 -12.72 0.21 10.88
CA CYS A 17 -13.83 0.75 10.09
C CYS A 17 -14.06 -0.05 8.81
N THR A 18 -13.29 0.22 7.74
CA THR A 18 -13.56 -0.32 6.41
C THR A 18 -13.49 -1.85 6.35
N TYR A 19 -12.59 -2.48 7.11
CA TYR A 19 -12.54 -3.94 7.16
C TYR A 19 -13.76 -4.52 7.89
N THR A 20 -14.17 -3.91 9.00
CA THR A 20 -15.41 -4.29 9.71
C THR A 20 -16.64 -4.10 8.82
N ALA A 21 -16.69 -3.03 8.01
CA ALA A 21 -17.74 -2.83 7.02
C ALA A 21 -17.73 -3.91 5.93
N ALA A 22 -16.55 -4.38 5.52
CA ALA A 22 -16.44 -5.49 4.58
C ALA A 22 -16.94 -6.82 5.19
N ASP A 23 -16.64 -7.07 6.46
CA ASP A 23 -17.18 -8.22 7.21
C ASP A 23 -18.71 -8.13 7.31
N LEU A 24 -19.25 -6.93 7.60
CA LEU A 24 -20.71 -6.67 7.62
C LEU A 24 -21.34 -6.95 6.25
N ALA A 25 -20.71 -6.51 5.16
CA ALA A 25 -21.18 -6.80 3.81
C ALA A 25 -21.21 -8.29 3.52
N GLY A 26 -20.19 -9.04 3.98
CA GLY A 26 -20.12 -10.50 3.86
C GLY A 26 -21.24 -11.21 4.65
N ILE A 27 -21.46 -10.84 5.91
CA ILE A 27 -22.52 -11.39 6.77
C ILE A 27 -23.89 -11.08 6.17
N SER A 28 -24.07 -9.88 5.62
CA SER A 28 -25.32 -9.44 4.94
C SER A 28 -25.48 -10.05 3.53
N ARG A 29 -24.55 -10.93 3.10
CA ARG A 29 -24.55 -11.58 1.78
C ARG A 29 -24.59 -10.59 0.61
N MET A 30 -24.01 -9.43 0.77
CA MET A 30 -23.88 -8.44 -0.30
C MET A 30 -22.84 -8.91 -1.30
N THR A 31 -23.23 -9.00 -2.57
CA THR A 31 -22.33 -9.45 -3.65
C THR A 31 -21.63 -8.25 -4.27
N TYR A 32 -20.31 -8.31 -4.38
CA TYR A 32 -19.48 -7.33 -5.08
C TYR A 32 -18.38 -8.01 -5.90
N ALA A 33 -17.73 -7.26 -6.77
CA ALA A 33 -16.72 -7.76 -7.69
C ALA A 33 -15.57 -8.47 -6.94
N PRO A 34 -15.21 -9.73 -7.31
CA PRO A 34 -14.19 -10.52 -6.60
C PRO A 34 -12.76 -10.11 -6.96
N ASN A 35 -12.61 -9.04 -7.72
CA ASN A 35 -11.33 -8.58 -8.29
C ASN A 35 -10.36 -7.98 -7.26
N ALA A 36 -10.84 -7.66 -6.06
CA ALA A 36 -10.03 -7.00 -5.05
C ALA A 36 -9.53 -7.98 -3.97
N ARG A 37 -8.22 -7.91 -3.70
CA ARG A 37 -7.58 -8.58 -2.56
C ARG A 37 -7.47 -7.61 -1.40
N ILE A 38 -8.16 -7.90 -0.31
CA ILE A 38 -8.18 -7.05 0.88
C ILE A 38 -6.98 -7.38 1.77
N ILE A 39 -6.18 -6.37 2.06
CA ILE A 39 -5.10 -6.41 3.04
C ILE A 39 -5.54 -5.59 4.25
N ARG A 40 -5.71 -6.27 5.37
CA ARG A 40 -6.09 -5.63 6.63
C ARG A 40 -4.90 -4.92 7.26
N VAL A 41 -5.07 -3.66 7.60
CA VAL A 41 -4.09 -2.84 8.31
C VAL A 41 -4.70 -2.28 9.60
N MET A 42 -3.89 -2.10 10.65
CA MET A 42 -4.40 -1.60 11.92
C MET A 42 -5.04 -0.20 11.81
N CYS A 43 -4.50 0.65 10.94
CA CYS A 43 -5.04 1.98 10.67
C CYS A 43 -4.65 2.41 9.26
N SER A 44 -5.49 3.19 8.57
CA SER A 44 -5.13 3.78 7.28
C SER A 44 -3.85 4.65 7.35
N GLY A 45 -3.60 5.27 8.51
CA GLY A 45 -2.34 6.00 8.77
C GLY A 45 -1.07 5.15 8.79
N ARG A 46 -1.19 3.80 8.82
CA ARG A 46 -0.05 2.88 8.70
C ARG A 46 0.35 2.66 7.25
N ILE A 47 -0.54 2.95 6.31
CA ILE A 47 -0.27 2.73 4.88
C ILE A 47 0.82 3.69 4.44
N ASP A 48 1.97 3.10 4.14
CA ASP A 48 3.11 3.81 3.57
C ASP A 48 2.96 3.90 2.05
N PRO A 49 3.38 4.99 1.40
CA PRO A 49 3.46 5.08 -0.05
C PRO A 49 4.16 3.90 -0.71
N GLN A 50 5.19 3.34 -0.07
CA GLN A 50 5.90 2.16 -0.57
C GLN A 50 5.00 0.93 -0.73
N PHE A 51 3.96 0.75 0.11
CA PHE A 51 3.03 -0.36 -0.02
C PHE A 51 2.21 -0.26 -1.30
N VAL A 52 1.80 0.96 -1.64
CA VAL A 52 1.06 1.24 -2.88
C VAL A 52 1.95 1.04 -4.11
N LEU A 53 3.16 1.59 -4.09
CA LEU A 53 4.16 1.41 -5.16
C LEU A 53 4.50 -0.09 -5.34
N LYS A 54 4.67 -0.81 -4.22
CA LYS A 54 4.92 -2.26 -4.25
C LYS A 54 3.75 -3.03 -4.86
N ALA A 55 2.51 -2.66 -4.53
CA ALA A 55 1.32 -3.28 -5.11
C ALA A 55 1.28 -3.12 -6.63
N PHE A 56 1.53 -1.91 -7.15
CA PHE A 56 1.63 -1.68 -8.60
C PHE A 56 2.79 -2.45 -9.22
N HIS A 57 3.96 -2.41 -8.61
CA HIS A 57 5.13 -3.17 -9.07
C HIS A 57 4.86 -4.68 -9.15
N ASP A 58 4.10 -5.24 -8.22
CA ASP A 58 3.74 -6.66 -8.19
C ASP A 58 2.59 -7.01 -9.15
N GLY A 59 2.13 -6.02 -9.91
CA GLY A 59 1.16 -6.18 -10.99
C GLY A 59 -0.29 -5.99 -10.55
N ALA A 60 -0.56 -5.16 -9.56
CA ALA A 60 -1.91 -4.65 -9.34
C ALA A 60 -2.24 -3.60 -10.40
N ASP A 61 -3.46 -3.66 -10.94
CA ASP A 61 -3.97 -2.68 -11.90
C ASP A 61 -4.61 -1.47 -11.21
N GLY A 62 -4.96 -1.63 -9.93
CA GLY A 62 -5.52 -0.57 -9.11
C GLY A 62 -5.31 -0.80 -7.62
N VAL A 63 -5.27 0.30 -6.85
CA VAL A 63 -5.12 0.26 -5.39
C VAL A 63 -6.21 1.09 -4.73
N LEU A 64 -6.92 0.47 -3.78
CA LEU A 64 -7.95 1.10 -2.96
C LEU A 64 -7.48 1.23 -1.51
N ILE A 65 -7.62 2.41 -0.95
CA ILE A 65 -7.33 2.67 0.46
C ILE A 65 -8.65 2.98 1.17
N GLY A 66 -9.00 2.19 2.18
CA GLY A 66 -10.18 2.40 3.00
C GLY A 66 -9.80 2.83 4.42
N GLY A 67 -10.38 3.94 4.87
CA GLY A 67 -10.15 4.52 6.19
C GLY A 67 -11.41 5.00 6.87
N CYS A 68 -11.29 5.37 8.16
CA CYS A 68 -12.37 5.95 8.93
C CYS A 68 -12.69 7.37 8.43
N HIS A 69 -13.94 7.81 8.57
CA HIS A 69 -14.31 9.20 8.31
C HIS A 69 -13.41 10.17 9.10
N PRO A 70 -13.16 11.37 8.56
CA PRO A 70 -12.45 12.42 9.29
C PRO A 70 -13.13 12.71 10.64
N GLY A 71 -12.34 12.64 11.72
CA GLY A 71 -12.85 12.76 13.10
C GLY A 71 -13.08 11.43 13.82
N ASP A 72 -13.36 10.32 13.11
CA ASP A 72 -13.73 9.02 13.71
C ASP A 72 -12.56 8.04 13.80
N CYS A 73 -11.33 8.50 13.61
CA CYS A 73 -10.17 7.60 13.63
C CYS A 73 -9.91 7.08 15.04
N HIS A 74 -9.88 5.74 15.21
CA HIS A 74 -9.55 5.10 16.48
C HIS A 74 -8.21 5.58 17.08
N TYR A 75 -7.26 5.94 16.24
CA TYR A 75 -5.96 6.51 16.62
C TYR A 75 -5.89 8.04 16.44
N GLN A 76 -7.02 8.72 16.48
CA GLN A 76 -7.21 10.17 16.36
C GLN A 76 -6.81 10.77 15.00
N ALA A 77 -5.56 10.66 14.56
CA ALA A 77 -5.04 11.36 13.39
C ALA A 77 -4.63 10.45 12.22
N GLY A 78 -4.94 9.14 12.27
CA GLY A 78 -4.47 8.18 11.27
C GLY A 78 -5.03 8.45 9.86
N ASN A 79 -6.31 8.81 9.76
CA ASN A 79 -6.96 9.17 8.50
C ASN A 79 -6.39 10.45 7.89
N TYR A 80 -6.08 11.47 8.69
CA TYR A 80 -5.43 12.69 8.21
C TYR A 80 -4.00 12.43 7.69
N LYS A 81 -3.26 11.51 8.33
CA LYS A 81 -1.95 11.06 7.84
C LYS A 81 -2.08 10.34 6.51
N ALA A 82 -3.08 9.45 6.39
CA ALA A 82 -3.39 8.77 5.14
C ALA A 82 -3.74 9.75 4.02
N LEU A 83 -4.60 10.73 4.29
CA LEU A 83 -5.00 11.75 3.31
C LEU A 83 -3.80 12.52 2.75
N ARG A 84 -2.92 12.99 3.63
CA ARG A 84 -1.72 13.74 3.20
C ARG A 84 -0.81 12.91 2.31
N ARG A 85 -0.56 11.64 2.70
CA ARG A 85 0.25 10.71 1.90
C ARG A 85 -0.40 10.37 0.57
N TYR A 86 -1.71 10.11 0.58
CA TYR A 86 -2.49 9.85 -0.63
C TYR A 86 -2.41 11.01 -1.63
N THR A 87 -2.63 12.24 -1.16
CA THR A 87 -2.61 13.43 -2.03
C THR A 87 -1.25 13.62 -2.71
N LEU A 88 -0.16 13.44 -1.95
CA LEU A 88 1.19 13.52 -2.50
C LEU A 88 1.46 12.36 -3.46
N LEU A 89 1.16 11.13 -3.05
CA LEU A 89 1.41 9.93 -3.84
C LEU A 89 0.63 9.95 -5.16
N LYS A 90 -0.61 10.44 -5.15
CA LYS A 90 -1.42 10.56 -6.36
C LYS A 90 -0.74 11.44 -7.41
N ARG A 91 -0.14 12.56 -7.01
CA ARG A 91 0.65 13.42 -7.91
C ARG A 91 1.87 12.69 -8.45
N VAL A 92 2.62 12.03 -7.57
CA VAL A 92 3.83 11.27 -7.98
C VAL A 92 3.46 10.18 -9.00
N LEU A 93 2.40 9.41 -8.76
CA LEU A 93 1.95 8.37 -9.69
C LEU A 93 1.54 8.95 -11.05
N THR A 94 0.86 10.11 -11.05
CA THR A 94 0.51 10.80 -12.31
C THR A 94 1.74 11.22 -13.10
N GLU A 95 2.76 11.77 -12.43
CA GLU A 95 4.05 12.10 -13.07
C GLU A 95 4.81 10.86 -13.59
N MET A 96 4.58 9.70 -12.97
CA MET A 96 5.11 8.42 -13.42
C MET A 96 4.30 7.80 -14.57
N GLY A 97 3.24 8.46 -15.05
CA GLY A 97 2.39 7.97 -16.14
C GLY A 97 1.32 6.97 -15.70
N ILE A 98 1.05 6.85 -14.40
CA ILE A 98 -0.03 6.02 -13.87
C ILE A 98 -1.29 6.87 -13.74
N GLU A 99 -2.39 6.41 -14.32
CA GLU A 99 -3.65 7.13 -14.30
C GLU A 99 -4.16 7.34 -12.85
N PRO A 100 -4.56 8.56 -12.48
CA PRO A 100 -4.93 8.91 -11.11
C PRO A 100 -6.15 8.14 -10.57
N GLU A 101 -6.96 7.57 -11.46
CA GLU A 101 -8.12 6.74 -11.10
C GLU A 101 -7.71 5.34 -10.59
N ARG A 102 -6.47 4.91 -10.85
CA ARG A 102 -5.94 3.63 -10.36
C ARG A 102 -5.61 3.65 -8.87
N LEU A 103 -5.47 4.84 -8.26
CA LEU A 103 -5.33 5.00 -6.82
C LEU A 103 -6.55 5.75 -6.25
N ARG A 104 -7.32 5.07 -5.39
CA ARG A 104 -8.53 5.60 -4.76
C ARG A 104 -8.43 5.55 -3.24
N LEU A 105 -8.90 6.63 -2.58
CA LEU A 105 -9.05 6.70 -1.13
C LEU A 105 -10.52 6.91 -0.81
N GLU A 106 -11.06 6.06 0.07
CA GLU A 106 -12.46 6.15 0.53
C GLU A 106 -12.56 6.15 2.04
N TRP A 107 -13.51 6.93 2.52
CA TRP A 107 -13.88 6.96 3.92
C TRP A 107 -15.14 6.13 4.13
N ILE A 108 -15.01 5.08 4.95
CA ILE A 108 -16.07 4.10 5.18
C ILE A 108 -16.12 3.79 6.67
N SER A 109 -17.30 3.97 7.28
CA SER A 109 -17.59 3.58 8.65
C SER A 109 -17.80 2.07 8.77
N ALA A 110 -17.68 1.52 9.98
CA ALA A 110 -17.90 0.09 10.24
C ALA A 110 -19.33 -0.39 9.91
N SER A 111 -20.32 0.50 9.93
CA SER A 111 -21.72 0.21 9.60
C SER A 111 -22.08 0.33 8.12
N GLU A 112 -21.15 0.82 7.27
CA GLU A 112 -21.42 1.13 5.86
C GLU A 112 -21.00 -0.03 4.93
N GLY A 113 -21.54 -1.24 5.14
CA GLY A 113 -21.27 -2.41 4.29
C GLY A 113 -21.74 -2.22 2.83
N ASP A 114 -22.85 -1.51 2.62
CA ASP A 114 -23.37 -1.12 1.31
C ASP A 114 -22.39 -0.21 0.54
N ARG A 115 -21.73 0.71 1.25
CA ARG A 115 -20.71 1.57 0.67
C ARG A 115 -19.50 0.78 0.22
N VAL A 116 -19.09 -0.25 0.97
CA VAL A 116 -18.01 -1.17 0.55
C VAL A 116 -18.39 -1.82 -0.78
N GLN A 117 -19.60 -2.40 -0.87
CA GLN A 117 -20.10 -3.03 -2.10
C GLN A 117 -20.04 -2.06 -3.28
N LYS A 118 -20.57 -0.85 -3.11
CA LYS A 118 -20.60 0.18 -4.15
C LYS A 118 -19.20 0.56 -4.61
N VAL A 119 -18.30 0.89 -3.68
CA VAL A 119 -16.92 1.32 -3.98
C VAL A 119 -16.13 0.22 -4.68
N MET A 120 -16.29 -1.04 -4.27
CA MET A 120 -15.60 -2.17 -4.88
C MET A 120 -16.04 -2.39 -6.32
N ASN A 121 -17.36 -2.31 -6.59
CA ASN A 121 -17.91 -2.43 -7.94
C ASN A 121 -17.47 -1.27 -8.84
N GLU A 122 -17.59 -0.03 -8.36
CA GLU A 122 -17.14 1.16 -9.09
C GLU A 122 -15.65 1.10 -9.43
N MET A 123 -14.82 0.66 -8.48
CA MET A 123 -13.37 0.53 -8.71
C MET A 123 -13.09 -0.54 -9.77
N ALA A 124 -13.73 -1.72 -9.70
CA ALA A 124 -13.56 -2.77 -10.68
C ALA A 124 -13.97 -2.31 -12.09
N GLU A 125 -15.08 -1.59 -12.23
CA GLU A 125 -15.52 -1.04 -13.49
C GLU A 125 -14.57 0.03 -14.04
N THR A 126 -14.09 0.92 -13.17
CA THR A 126 -13.14 1.96 -13.55
C THR A 126 -11.85 1.36 -14.09
N ILE A 127 -11.27 0.39 -13.37
CA ILE A 127 -10.04 -0.28 -13.81
C ILE A 127 -10.30 -1.11 -15.08
N ARG A 128 -11.46 -1.76 -15.22
CA ARG A 128 -11.80 -2.49 -16.44
C ARG A 128 -11.87 -1.58 -17.67
N LYS A 129 -12.36 -0.35 -17.51
CA LYS A 129 -12.39 0.66 -18.60
C LYS A 129 -10.99 1.17 -18.96
N LEU A 130 -10.10 1.32 -17.98
CA LEU A 130 -8.72 1.76 -18.19
C LEU A 130 -7.84 0.68 -18.82
N GLY A 131 -8.21 -0.59 -18.65
CA GLY A 131 -7.39 -1.72 -19.11
C GLY A 131 -6.22 -2.06 -18.18
N PRO A 132 -5.39 -3.04 -18.55
CA PRO A 132 -4.22 -3.45 -17.77
C PRO A 132 -3.21 -2.31 -17.64
N LEU A 133 -2.56 -2.22 -16.48
CA LEU A 133 -1.50 -1.24 -16.28
C LEU A 133 -0.25 -1.70 -17.05
N PRO A 134 0.23 -0.95 -18.06
CA PRO A 134 1.38 -1.33 -18.88
C PRO A 134 2.70 -1.01 -18.15
N LEU A 135 2.87 -1.49 -16.92
CA LEU A 135 4.18 -1.48 -16.30
C LEU A 135 4.99 -2.62 -16.91
N GLU A 136 5.84 -2.29 -17.89
CA GLU A 136 6.91 -3.19 -18.28
C GLU A 136 7.74 -3.46 -17.02
N ARG A 137 7.58 -4.66 -16.51
CA ARG A 137 8.39 -5.17 -15.42
C ARG A 137 9.74 -5.55 -16.02
N PRO A 138 10.80 -4.75 -15.92
CA PRO A 138 12.11 -5.25 -16.22
C PRO A 138 12.36 -6.42 -15.26
N LEU A 139 12.39 -7.64 -15.76
CA LEU A 139 12.89 -8.76 -14.98
C LEU A 139 14.25 -8.31 -14.46
N PRO A 140 14.53 -8.41 -13.15
CA PRO A 140 15.87 -8.16 -12.67
C PRO A 140 16.80 -9.05 -13.48
N GLN A 141 17.61 -8.42 -14.32
CA GLN A 141 18.64 -9.12 -15.07
C GLN A 141 19.48 -9.84 -14.01
N PRO A 142 19.70 -11.16 -14.11
CA PRO A 142 20.64 -11.81 -13.23
C PRO A 142 21.95 -11.07 -13.38
N LEU A 143 22.52 -10.61 -12.25
CA LEU A 143 23.85 -9.98 -12.24
C LEU A 143 24.80 -10.86 -13.04
N PRO A 144 25.54 -10.31 -14.00
CA PRO A 144 26.54 -11.07 -14.76
C PRO A 144 27.42 -11.85 -13.78
N GLU A 145 27.75 -13.09 -14.12
CA GLU A 145 28.50 -13.98 -13.21
C GLU A 145 29.81 -13.37 -12.72
N THR A 146 30.39 -12.47 -13.50
CA THR A 146 31.58 -11.68 -13.16
C THR A 146 31.37 -10.71 -12.00
N GLU A 147 30.13 -10.25 -11.73
CA GLU A 147 29.85 -9.31 -10.64
C GLU A 147 29.37 -10.01 -9.37
N ARG A 148 28.97 -11.28 -9.43
CA ARG A 148 28.52 -12.05 -8.26
C ARG A 148 29.65 -12.33 -7.25
N GLY A 149 30.91 -12.23 -7.67
CA GLY A 149 32.09 -12.45 -6.82
C GLY A 149 32.75 -11.18 -6.28
N ALA A 150 32.32 -10.00 -6.74
CA ALA A 150 32.99 -8.73 -6.46
C ALA A 150 32.17 -7.75 -5.65
N VAL A 151 31.28 -8.22 -4.79
CA VAL A 151 30.65 -7.31 -3.78
C VAL A 151 31.72 -7.08 -2.71
N PRO A 152 32.36 -5.88 -2.66
CA PRO A 152 33.21 -5.55 -1.52
C PRO A 152 32.34 -5.58 -0.27
N LEU A 153 32.71 -6.38 0.70
CA LEU A 153 32.10 -6.41 2.03
C LEU A 153 32.29 -5.09 2.81
N THR A 154 32.80 -4.07 2.14
CA THR A 154 32.89 -2.72 2.71
C THR A 154 31.62 -1.96 2.41
N SER A 155 30.69 -1.98 3.35
CA SER A 155 29.55 -1.08 3.34
C SER A 155 30.03 0.37 3.18
N PRO A 156 29.52 1.15 2.20
CA PRO A 156 29.87 2.57 2.08
C PRO A 156 29.27 3.40 3.26
N TRP A 157 28.50 2.78 4.11
CA TRP A 157 27.97 3.40 5.32
C TRP A 157 28.87 3.00 6.50
N PRO A 158 29.45 3.98 7.25
CA PRO A 158 30.16 3.70 8.48
C PRO A 158 29.22 2.96 9.42
N SER A 159 29.65 1.79 9.90
CA SER A 159 28.90 1.05 10.91
C SER A 159 28.76 1.96 12.15
N PRO A 160 27.54 2.16 12.68
CA PRO A 160 27.35 2.94 13.91
C PRO A 160 27.98 2.25 15.13
N TYR A 161 28.56 1.05 14.94
CA TYR A 161 29.19 0.23 15.98
C TYR A 161 30.71 0.11 15.87
N THR A 162 31.35 0.71 14.85
CA THR A 162 32.79 0.78 14.79
C THR A 162 33.27 2.04 15.51
N GLU A 163 33.92 1.78 16.65
CA GLU A 163 34.84 2.64 17.35
C GLU A 163 34.27 3.83 18.17
N ARG A 164 33.75 3.50 19.33
CA ARG A 164 34.01 4.36 20.49
C ARG A 164 35.25 3.85 21.24
N GLU A 165 36.39 3.90 20.58
CA GLU A 165 37.64 3.87 21.30
C GLU A 165 37.83 5.22 22.01
N GLY A 166 37.99 5.19 23.33
CA GLY A 166 38.54 6.31 24.07
C GLY A 166 37.72 6.95 25.16
N VAL A 167 36.70 6.32 25.76
CA VAL A 167 36.21 6.75 27.07
C VAL A 167 36.79 5.83 28.15
N ARG A 168 38.03 6.14 28.61
CA ARG A 168 38.51 5.63 29.90
C ARG A 168 37.66 6.23 31.00
N LEU A 169 36.78 5.45 31.58
CA LEU A 169 36.16 5.75 32.86
C LEU A 169 37.27 5.68 33.95
N GLY A 170 37.78 6.83 34.31
CA GLY A 170 38.60 6.98 35.48
C GLY A 170 37.78 6.79 36.75
N LEU A 171 37.70 5.55 37.22
CA LEU A 171 37.28 5.24 38.59
C LEU A 171 38.40 5.70 39.51
N ARG A 172 38.31 6.92 40.09
CA ARG A 172 39.05 7.30 41.31
C ARG A 172 38.20 6.85 42.48
N GLY A 173 38.80 5.97 43.27
CA GLY A 173 38.26 5.54 44.53
C GLY A 173 38.25 6.65 45.57
N ARG A 174 37.27 6.62 46.43
CA ARG A 174 37.34 6.85 47.89
C ARG A 174 36.18 6.08 48.53
#